data_8ad136d5a2addb5195fd8ba2d1f6a13d
#
_entry.id   8ad136d5a2addb5195fd8ba2d1f6a13d
#
_cell.length_a   1.000
_cell.length_b   1.000
_cell.length_c   1.000
_cell.angle_alpha   90.00
_cell.angle_beta   90.00
_cell.angle_gamma   90.00
#
_symmetry.space_group_name_H-M   'P 1'
#
loop_
_entity.id
_entity.type
_entity.pdbx_description
1 polymer ?
#
loop_
_entity_poly.entity_id
_entity_poly.type
_entity_poly.pdbx_seq_one_letter_code
_entity_poly.pdbx_strand_id
1 'polypeptide(L)'
;MSTPEKVVLDAKHFDSKARQWDENPVFVERARKIADALRAMVPLSTAMSALDYGSGSGLLSFPLKDELGHITLSDTSAGMLEVVREKVAAQGVKNMVPLQADLSVAGLPDTRFDLIYSSMALHHIPDTEAILAAFHAHLNPAGWLGIADLDKEDGSFHGIEVDVHHGFDRDILAEKVRQAGFTDVAFRTVFEIEKDKPEGKRAYPVFLMVARRP
;
A
#
# COMPACT_ATOMS: atom_id res chain seq x y z
N MET A 1 -33.72 -14.97 4.24
CA MET A 1 -32.69 -14.70 5.24
C MET A 1 -31.88 -13.54 4.70
N SER A 2 -31.89 -12.39 5.40
CA SER A 2 -31.07 -11.25 4.98
C SER A 2 -29.60 -11.61 5.18
N THR A 3 -28.78 -11.41 4.16
CA THR A 3 -27.33 -11.51 4.27
C THR A 3 -26.89 -10.52 5.37
N PRO A 4 -26.07 -10.92 6.35
CA PRO A 4 -25.57 -9.98 7.34
C PRO A 4 -24.82 -8.84 6.64
N GLU A 5 -25.04 -7.62 7.10
CA GLU A 5 -24.36 -6.43 6.58
C GLU A 5 -22.85 -6.56 6.90
N LYS A 6 -22.04 -6.44 5.86
CA LYS A 6 -20.58 -6.55 6.03
C LYS A 6 -20.01 -5.31 6.73
N VAL A 7 -18.96 -5.51 7.50
CA VAL A 7 -18.24 -4.44 8.20
C VAL A 7 -17.27 -3.77 7.23
N VAL A 8 -17.46 -2.48 7.00
CA VAL A 8 -16.54 -1.66 6.19
C VAL A 8 -15.46 -1.07 7.12
N LEU A 9 -14.20 -1.30 6.78
CA LEU A 9 -13.06 -0.68 7.47
C LEU A 9 -12.79 0.68 6.83
N ASP A 10 -13.49 1.71 7.30
CA ASP A 10 -13.39 3.09 6.82
C ASP A 10 -12.24 3.88 7.49
N ALA A 11 -12.05 5.14 7.09
CA ALA A 11 -11.04 6.03 7.64
C ALA A 11 -11.12 6.16 9.17
N LYS A 12 -12.34 6.17 9.76
CA LYS A 12 -12.53 6.30 11.21
C LYS A 12 -11.99 5.08 11.97
N HIS A 13 -12.09 3.88 11.39
CA HIS A 13 -11.51 2.68 11.95
C HIS A 13 -9.99 2.82 12.10
N PHE A 14 -9.33 3.36 11.07
CA PHE A 14 -7.87 3.60 11.09
C PHE A 14 -7.49 4.79 11.99
N ASP A 15 -8.29 5.86 12.03
CA ASP A 15 -8.08 6.99 12.95
C ASP A 15 -7.95 6.53 14.39
N SER A 16 -8.82 5.62 14.82
CA SER A 16 -8.85 5.12 16.20
C SER A 16 -7.60 4.31 16.60
N LYS A 17 -6.87 3.79 15.61
CA LYS A 17 -5.68 2.92 15.81
C LYS A 17 -4.36 3.65 15.54
N ALA A 18 -4.41 4.83 14.94
CA ALA A 18 -3.25 5.50 14.35
C ALA A 18 -2.07 5.64 15.33
N ARG A 19 -2.32 6.10 16.57
CA ARG A 19 -1.26 6.35 17.55
C ARG A 19 -0.53 5.10 18.05
N GLN A 20 -1.19 3.93 17.99
CA GLN A 20 -0.61 2.65 18.41
C GLN A 20 -0.14 1.80 17.23
N TRP A 21 -0.33 2.29 15.99
CA TRP A 21 -0.07 1.50 14.79
C TRP A 21 1.37 1.02 14.70
N ASP A 22 2.31 1.90 15.00
CA ASP A 22 3.76 1.65 14.95
C ASP A 22 4.28 0.82 16.14
N GLU A 23 3.45 0.59 17.16
CA GLU A 23 3.81 -0.27 18.32
C GLU A 23 3.75 -1.76 17.95
N ASN A 24 3.07 -2.11 16.85
CA ASN A 24 2.99 -3.49 16.40
C ASN A 24 4.28 -3.90 15.66
N PRO A 25 5.12 -4.79 16.25
CA PRO A 25 6.40 -5.18 15.67
C PRO A 25 6.24 -5.92 14.34
N VAL A 26 5.11 -6.60 14.12
CA VAL A 26 4.82 -7.30 12.85
C VAL A 26 4.62 -6.28 11.73
N PHE A 27 3.95 -5.15 11.99
CA PHE A 27 3.74 -4.10 10.98
C PHE A 27 5.05 -3.41 10.61
N VAL A 28 5.87 -3.11 11.63
CA VAL A 28 7.18 -2.49 11.45
C VAL A 28 8.11 -3.40 10.64
N GLU A 29 8.22 -4.69 11.03
CA GLU A 29 9.10 -5.64 10.34
C GLU A 29 8.62 -5.91 8.90
N ARG A 30 7.32 -6.06 8.69
CA ARG A 30 6.74 -6.19 7.34
C ARG A 30 7.08 -5.01 6.46
N ALA A 31 6.88 -3.78 6.94
CA ALA A 31 7.21 -2.57 6.19
C ALA A 31 8.70 -2.50 5.83
N ARG A 32 9.59 -2.87 6.76
CA ARG A 32 11.03 -2.94 6.51
C ARG A 32 11.37 -3.97 5.41
N LYS A 33 10.78 -5.16 5.45
CA LYS A 33 10.99 -6.21 4.44
C LYS A 33 10.47 -5.79 3.06
N ILE A 34 9.34 -5.09 3.02
CA ILE A 34 8.81 -4.54 1.76
C ILE A 34 9.75 -3.46 1.21
N ALA A 35 10.26 -2.56 2.06
CA ALA A 35 11.24 -1.55 1.65
C ALA A 35 12.52 -2.20 1.08
N ASP A 36 13.05 -3.23 1.74
CA ASP A 36 14.23 -3.96 1.26
C ASP A 36 13.98 -4.64 -0.11
N ALA A 37 12.78 -5.21 -0.29
CA ALA A 37 12.41 -5.81 -1.56
C ALA A 37 12.20 -4.76 -2.67
N LEU A 38 11.62 -3.61 -2.33
CA LEU A 38 11.43 -2.51 -3.28
C LEU A 38 12.79 -1.99 -3.79
N ARG A 39 13.78 -1.81 -2.89
CA ARG A 39 15.18 -1.48 -3.25
C ARG A 39 15.81 -2.47 -4.21
N ALA A 40 15.51 -3.75 -4.02
CA ALA A 40 16.06 -4.82 -4.86
C ALA A 40 15.40 -4.92 -6.24
N MET A 41 14.19 -4.42 -6.40
CA MET A 41 13.39 -4.58 -7.62
C MET A 41 13.22 -3.27 -8.41
N VAL A 42 13.39 -2.10 -7.77
CA VAL A 42 13.25 -0.77 -8.38
C VAL A 42 14.54 0.00 -8.19
N PRO A 43 15.09 0.63 -9.25
CA PRO A 43 16.31 1.44 -9.14
C PRO A 43 15.98 2.80 -8.49
N LEU A 44 15.83 2.83 -7.16
CA LEU A 44 15.49 4.04 -6.42
C LEU A 44 16.57 5.11 -6.58
N SER A 45 16.15 6.37 -6.59
CA SER A 45 17.05 7.52 -6.76
C SER A 45 16.46 8.77 -6.10
N THR A 46 17.34 9.60 -5.57
CA THR A 46 16.97 10.92 -5.01
C THR A 46 16.45 11.92 -6.06
N ALA A 47 16.50 11.58 -7.36
CA ALA A 47 15.83 12.33 -8.39
C ALA A 47 14.35 11.96 -8.54
N MET A 48 13.91 10.83 -7.98
CA MET A 48 12.54 10.33 -8.13
C MET A 48 11.59 11.03 -7.16
N SER A 49 10.42 11.40 -7.70
CA SER A 49 9.22 11.71 -6.92
C SER A 49 8.39 10.46 -6.69
N ALA A 50 7.86 10.27 -5.49
CA ALA A 50 7.10 9.09 -5.14
C ALA A 50 5.76 9.42 -4.48
N LEU A 51 4.78 8.53 -4.70
CA LEU A 51 3.51 8.50 -3.98
C LEU A 51 3.42 7.20 -3.16
N ASP A 52 3.24 7.33 -1.86
CA ASP A 52 2.82 6.25 -0.96
C ASP A 52 1.30 6.31 -0.84
N TYR A 53 0.60 5.39 -1.49
CA TYR A 53 -0.86 5.35 -1.51
C TYR A 53 -1.41 4.43 -0.42
N GLY A 54 -2.29 4.96 0.43
CA GLY A 54 -2.72 4.28 1.66
C GLY A 54 -1.56 4.16 2.63
N SER A 55 -0.84 5.27 2.84
CA SER A 55 0.45 5.31 3.54
C SER A 55 0.35 4.97 5.03
N GLY A 56 -0.86 5.04 5.62
CA GLY A 56 -1.05 4.91 7.06
C GLY A 56 -0.13 5.88 7.82
N SER A 57 0.56 5.37 8.82
CA SER A 57 1.54 6.14 9.61
C SER A 57 2.90 6.34 8.91
N GLY A 58 3.03 5.94 7.64
CA GLY A 58 4.25 6.08 6.85
C GLY A 58 5.33 5.02 7.11
N LEU A 59 4.97 3.87 7.71
CA LEU A 59 5.94 2.81 8.06
C LEU A 59 6.82 2.36 6.88
N LEU A 60 6.28 2.35 5.66
CA LEU A 60 7.03 1.99 4.46
C LEU A 60 7.89 3.16 3.95
N SER A 61 7.40 4.40 4.02
CA SER A 61 8.07 5.58 3.48
C SER A 61 9.29 6.01 4.31
N PHE A 62 9.22 5.93 5.65
CA PHE A 62 10.34 6.36 6.50
C PHE A 62 11.64 5.62 6.23
N PRO A 63 11.69 4.29 6.04
CA PRO A 63 12.90 3.60 5.59
C PRO A 63 13.44 4.06 4.24
N LEU A 64 12.61 4.56 3.33
CA LEU A 64 12.95 4.93 1.96
C LEU A 64 13.30 6.42 1.77
N LYS A 65 13.12 7.25 2.81
CA LYS A 65 13.19 8.72 2.73
C LYS A 65 14.51 9.29 2.20
N ASP A 66 15.62 8.60 2.45
CA ASP A 66 16.95 9.07 2.05
C ASP A 66 17.32 8.61 0.63
N GLU A 67 16.49 7.77 0.00
CA GLU A 67 16.71 7.21 -1.33
C GLU A 67 15.80 7.84 -2.40
N LEU A 68 14.77 8.60 -1.97
CA LEU A 68 13.81 9.26 -2.83
C LEU A 68 13.88 10.78 -2.65
N GLY A 69 13.69 11.54 -3.74
CA GLY A 69 13.79 13.00 -3.70
C GLY A 69 12.60 13.67 -3.04
N HIS A 70 11.40 13.18 -3.31
CA HIS A 70 10.16 13.66 -2.72
C HIS A 70 9.17 12.52 -2.54
N ILE A 71 8.51 12.45 -1.41
CA ILE A 71 7.49 11.44 -1.12
C ILE A 71 6.20 12.13 -0.69
N THR A 72 5.13 11.95 -1.45
CA THR A 72 3.78 12.29 -1.05
C THR A 72 3.16 11.09 -0.35
N LEU A 73 2.75 11.24 0.91
CA LEU A 73 2.08 10.19 1.67
C LEU A 73 0.58 10.46 1.66
N SER A 74 -0.16 9.67 0.86
CA SER A 74 -1.61 9.84 0.71
C SER A 74 -2.35 8.80 1.54
N ASP A 75 -3.30 9.27 2.34
CA ASP A 75 -4.22 8.41 3.10
C ASP A 75 -5.57 9.10 3.28
N THR A 76 -6.64 8.34 3.48
CA THR A 76 -7.96 8.86 3.82
C THR A 76 -8.11 9.17 5.31
N SER A 77 -7.33 8.50 6.17
CA SER A 77 -7.32 8.67 7.62
C SER A 77 -6.56 9.92 8.04
N ALA A 78 -7.28 10.89 8.59
CA ALA A 78 -6.67 12.10 9.15
C ALA A 78 -5.77 11.79 10.35
N GLY A 79 -6.14 10.80 11.18
CA GLY A 79 -5.37 10.35 12.34
C GLY A 79 -4.02 9.74 11.94
N MET A 80 -3.98 8.92 10.90
CA MET A 80 -2.74 8.38 10.35
C MET A 80 -1.80 9.48 9.84
N LEU A 81 -2.35 10.43 9.09
CA LEU A 81 -1.56 11.55 8.57
C LEU A 81 -1.08 12.50 9.66
N GLU A 82 -1.78 12.61 10.78
CA GLU A 82 -1.28 13.37 11.94
C GLU A 82 -0.04 12.71 12.55
N VAL A 83 -0.06 11.39 12.69
CA VAL A 83 1.13 10.62 13.11
C VAL A 83 2.30 10.83 12.14
N VAL A 84 2.03 10.84 10.82
CA VAL A 84 3.07 11.17 9.82
C VAL A 84 3.64 12.57 10.05
N ARG A 85 2.79 13.61 10.26
CA ARG A 85 3.24 14.98 10.50
C ARG A 85 4.12 15.08 11.75
N GLU A 86 3.69 14.44 12.85
CA GLU A 86 4.46 14.37 14.09
C GLU A 86 5.84 13.75 13.88
N LYS A 87 5.91 12.61 13.16
CA LYS A 87 7.17 11.90 12.86
C LYS A 87 8.09 12.71 11.93
N VAL A 88 7.53 13.33 10.88
CA VAL A 88 8.27 14.21 9.97
C VAL A 88 8.89 15.37 10.73
N ALA A 89 8.11 16.03 11.59
CA ALA A 89 8.59 17.14 12.40
C ALA A 89 9.67 16.71 13.41
N ALA A 90 9.45 15.62 14.14
CA ALA A 90 10.36 15.10 15.16
C ALA A 90 11.72 14.67 14.58
N GLN A 91 11.73 14.12 13.37
CA GLN A 91 12.95 13.66 12.69
C GLN A 91 13.56 14.74 11.76
N GLY A 92 12.93 15.89 11.62
CA GLY A 92 13.40 16.96 10.74
C GLY A 92 13.40 16.60 9.24
N VAL A 93 12.55 15.64 8.82
CA VAL A 93 12.46 15.20 7.42
C VAL A 93 11.89 16.33 6.55
N LYS A 94 12.48 16.57 5.36
CA LYS A 94 12.13 17.70 4.50
C LYS A 94 11.45 17.28 3.19
N ASN A 95 11.55 16.01 2.81
CA ASN A 95 11.09 15.51 1.52
C ASN A 95 9.85 14.61 1.61
N MET A 96 9.18 14.59 2.75
CA MET A 96 7.96 13.82 2.96
C MET A 96 6.78 14.77 3.25
N VAL A 97 5.71 14.67 2.46
CA VAL A 97 4.53 15.54 2.55
C VAL A 97 3.27 14.69 2.71
N PRO A 98 2.59 14.75 3.87
CA PRO A 98 1.31 14.07 4.06
C PRO A 98 0.18 14.80 3.33
N LEU A 99 -0.64 14.04 2.61
CA LEU A 99 -1.77 14.52 1.82
C LEU A 99 -3.02 13.69 2.13
N GLN A 100 -4.08 14.32 2.59
CA GLN A 100 -5.37 13.64 2.72
C GLN A 100 -6.08 13.60 1.37
N ALA A 101 -6.02 12.45 0.69
CA ALA A 101 -6.64 12.25 -0.61
C ALA A 101 -6.94 10.76 -0.83
N ASP A 102 -7.93 10.53 -1.70
CA ASP A 102 -8.31 9.22 -2.21
C ASP A 102 -8.34 9.26 -3.75
N LEU A 103 -7.39 8.58 -4.38
CA LEU A 103 -7.31 8.51 -5.84
C LEU A 103 -8.46 7.70 -6.45
N SER A 104 -9.13 6.85 -5.66
CA SER A 104 -10.28 6.07 -6.15
C SER A 104 -11.53 6.94 -6.37
N VAL A 105 -11.59 8.12 -5.73
CA VAL A 105 -12.75 9.02 -5.78
C VAL A 105 -12.44 10.28 -6.59
N ALA A 106 -11.26 10.88 -6.37
CA ALA A 106 -10.86 12.11 -7.06
C ALA A 106 -9.35 12.03 -7.32
N GLY A 107 -8.95 12.01 -8.59
CA GLY A 107 -7.53 12.02 -8.96
C GLY A 107 -6.79 13.22 -8.36
N LEU A 108 -5.50 13.08 -8.16
CA LEU A 108 -4.62 14.21 -7.84
C LEU A 108 -4.51 15.08 -9.10
N PRO A 109 -4.86 16.37 -9.08
CA PRO A 109 -4.81 17.20 -10.27
C PRO A 109 -3.37 17.32 -10.78
N ASP A 110 -3.15 16.98 -12.04
CA ASP A 110 -1.92 17.15 -12.84
C ASP A 110 -0.58 16.74 -12.20
N THR A 111 -0.62 15.96 -11.10
CA THR A 111 0.58 15.47 -10.43
C THR A 111 0.98 14.10 -10.98
N ARG A 112 2.26 13.95 -11.33
CA ARG A 112 2.83 12.68 -11.77
C ARG A 112 4.04 12.31 -10.92
N PHE A 113 4.25 11.02 -10.81
CA PHE A 113 5.30 10.44 -9.96
C PHE A 113 6.18 9.50 -10.78
N ASP A 114 7.42 9.33 -10.36
CA ASP A 114 8.34 8.37 -10.93
C ASP A 114 8.15 6.97 -10.31
N LEU A 115 7.59 6.95 -9.10
CA LEU A 115 7.24 5.74 -8.37
C LEU A 115 5.92 5.93 -7.64
N ILE A 116 4.99 4.99 -7.80
CA ILE A 116 3.83 4.84 -6.91
C ILE A 116 3.99 3.51 -6.19
N TYR A 117 3.86 3.52 -4.87
CA TYR A 117 3.83 2.28 -4.10
C TYR A 117 2.70 2.29 -3.08
N SER A 118 2.27 1.09 -2.71
CA SER A 118 1.19 0.86 -1.76
C SER A 118 1.46 -0.41 -0.97
N SER A 119 1.12 -0.42 0.30
CA SER A 119 1.34 -1.57 1.18
C SER A 119 0.12 -1.87 2.00
N MET A 120 -0.46 -3.06 1.83
CA MET A 120 -1.61 -3.55 2.60
C MET A 120 -2.83 -2.63 2.53
N ALA A 121 -3.02 -1.98 1.40
CA ALA A 121 -4.14 -1.06 1.15
C ALA A 121 -5.03 -1.51 -0.02
N LEU A 122 -4.47 -2.20 -1.03
CA LEU A 122 -5.22 -2.57 -2.23
C LEU A 122 -6.42 -3.47 -1.91
N HIS A 123 -6.31 -4.38 -0.93
CA HIS A 123 -7.41 -5.25 -0.55
C HIS A 123 -8.61 -4.53 0.09
N HIS A 124 -8.44 -3.26 0.51
CA HIS A 124 -9.54 -2.39 0.96
C HIS A 124 -10.23 -1.63 -0.17
N ILE A 125 -9.73 -1.68 -1.40
CA ILE A 125 -10.24 -0.91 -2.54
C ILE A 125 -11.18 -1.77 -3.36
N PRO A 126 -12.50 -1.49 -3.38
CA PRO A 126 -13.47 -2.35 -4.08
C PRO A 126 -13.19 -2.47 -5.59
N ASP A 127 -12.86 -1.36 -6.26
CA ASP A 127 -12.58 -1.33 -7.69
C ASP A 127 -11.07 -1.32 -7.97
N THR A 128 -10.51 -2.52 -8.03
CA THR A 128 -9.08 -2.73 -8.31
C THR A 128 -8.68 -2.21 -9.70
N GLU A 129 -9.58 -2.30 -10.69
CA GLU A 129 -9.27 -1.88 -12.07
C GLU A 129 -9.22 -0.36 -12.17
N ALA A 130 -10.17 0.33 -11.55
CA ALA A 130 -10.19 1.79 -11.51
C ALA A 130 -8.93 2.37 -10.83
N ILE A 131 -8.50 1.80 -9.69
CA ILE A 131 -7.31 2.31 -8.99
C ILE A 131 -6.03 2.01 -9.78
N LEU A 132 -5.91 0.86 -10.44
CA LEU A 132 -4.76 0.56 -11.31
C LEU A 132 -4.67 1.52 -12.50
N ALA A 133 -5.81 1.87 -13.11
CA ALA A 133 -5.87 2.88 -14.16
C ALA A 133 -5.47 4.28 -13.64
N ALA A 134 -5.91 4.64 -12.42
CA ALA A 134 -5.50 5.89 -11.78
C ALA A 134 -3.99 5.91 -11.50
N PHE A 135 -3.40 4.83 -11.00
CA PHE A 135 -1.95 4.74 -10.81
C PHE A 135 -1.20 4.91 -12.13
N HIS A 136 -1.67 4.24 -13.19
CA HIS A 136 -1.06 4.41 -14.51
C HIS A 136 -1.14 5.86 -14.99
N ALA A 137 -2.28 6.54 -14.83
CA ALA A 137 -2.44 7.94 -15.22
C ALA A 137 -1.51 8.88 -14.46
N HIS A 138 -1.24 8.60 -13.18
CA HIS A 138 -0.41 9.42 -12.29
C HIS A 138 1.08 9.06 -12.29
N LEU A 139 1.53 8.07 -13.05
CA LEU A 139 2.95 7.80 -13.24
C LEU A 139 3.53 8.58 -14.41
N ASN A 140 4.79 8.95 -14.33
CA ASN A 140 5.57 9.42 -15.47
C ASN A 140 5.81 8.25 -16.46
N PRO A 141 6.06 8.51 -17.76
CA PRO A 141 6.62 7.50 -18.67
C PRO A 141 7.87 6.87 -18.06
N ALA A 142 8.03 5.56 -18.20
CA ALA A 142 9.06 4.75 -17.56
C ALA A 142 9.02 4.73 -16.02
N GLY A 143 7.95 5.22 -15.39
CA GLY A 143 7.74 5.16 -13.95
C GLY A 143 7.43 3.74 -13.44
N TRP A 144 7.54 3.55 -12.14
CA TRP A 144 7.37 2.26 -11.48
C TRP A 144 6.11 2.22 -10.61
N LEU A 145 5.45 1.07 -10.61
CA LEU A 145 4.39 0.72 -9.65
C LEU A 145 4.90 -0.39 -8.73
N GLY A 146 4.74 -0.23 -7.42
CA GLY A 146 5.03 -1.26 -6.42
C GLY A 146 3.81 -1.50 -5.53
N ILE A 147 3.25 -2.70 -5.52
CA ILE A 147 2.11 -3.05 -4.65
C ILE A 147 2.50 -4.24 -3.79
N ALA A 148 2.48 -4.06 -2.47
CA ALA A 148 2.61 -5.14 -1.51
C ALA A 148 1.27 -5.44 -0.87
N ASP A 149 0.78 -6.68 -1.00
CA ASP A 149 -0.49 -7.09 -0.44
C ASP A 149 -0.53 -8.61 -0.20
N LEU A 150 -1.64 -9.10 0.33
CA LEU A 150 -1.86 -10.51 0.65
C LEU A 150 -2.01 -11.36 -0.62
N ASP A 151 -1.36 -12.53 -0.62
CA ASP A 151 -1.76 -13.60 -1.52
C ASP A 151 -3.21 -14.02 -1.23
N LYS A 152 -3.89 -14.55 -2.25
CA LYS A 152 -5.27 -15.03 -2.13
C LYS A 152 -5.42 -15.97 -0.95
N GLU A 153 -6.43 -15.72 -0.13
CA GLU A 153 -6.77 -16.49 1.06
C GLU A 153 -8.30 -16.73 1.14
N ASP A 154 -8.79 -17.38 2.18
CA ASP A 154 -10.19 -17.84 2.29
C ASP A 154 -11.11 -16.88 3.08
N GLY A 155 -10.69 -15.64 3.32
CA GLY A 155 -11.41 -14.65 4.13
C GLY A 155 -11.05 -14.68 5.61
N SER A 156 -10.22 -15.61 6.03
CA SER A 156 -9.89 -15.76 7.45
C SER A 156 -8.86 -14.73 7.96
N PHE A 157 -8.23 -13.95 7.08
CA PHE A 157 -7.28 -12.92 7.51
C PHE A 157 -7.96 -11.80 8.30
N HIS A 158 -9.00 -11.20 7.75
CA HIS A 158 -9.79 -10.14 8.41
C HIS A 158 -11.03 -10.71 9.14
N GLY A 159 -11.58 -11.83 8.67
CA GLY A 159 -12.90 -12.35 8.98
C GLY A 159 -13.84 -12.17 7.79
N ILE A 160 -14.67 -13.15 7.53
CA ILE A 160 -15.57 -13.15 6.36
C ILE A 160 -16.66 -12.07 6.42
N GLU A 161 -16.86 -11.49 7.61
CA GLU A 161 -17.78 -10.39 7.86
C GLU A 161 -17.24 -9.03 7.42
N VAL A 162 -15.93 -8.91 7.17
CA VAL A 162 -15.30 -7.67 6.72
C VAL A 162 -15.40 -7.54 5.20
N ASP A 163 -15.75 -6.34 4.72
CA ASP A 163 -15.89 -6.07 3.29
C ASP A 163 -14.55 -5.65 2.68
N VAL A 164 -13.76 -6.66 2.32
CA VAL A 164 -12.44 -6.50 1.69
C VAL A 164 -12.20 -7.61 0.67
N HIS A 165 -11.24 -7.43 -0.23
CA HIS A 165 -10.73 -8.54 -1.02
C HIS A 165 -9.96 -9.52 -0.11
N HIS A 166 -10.20 -10.83 -0.30
CA HIS A 166 -9.50 -11.89 0.42
C HIS A 166 -8.16 -12.19 -0.24
N GLY A 167 -7.27 -11.17 -0.29
CA GLY A 167 -6.02 -11.23 -1.00
C GLY A 167 -6.16 -11.36 -2.51
N PHE A 168 -5.05 -11.51 -3.22
CA PHE A 168 -5.00 -11.50 -4.68
C PHE A 168 -4.32 -12.76 -5.22
N ASP A 169 -4.95 -13.35 -6.23
CA ASP A 169 -4.32 -14.31 -7.09
C ASP A 169 -3.33 -13.56 -8.00
N ARG A 170 -2.06 -13.96 -7.97
CA ARG A 170 -0.98 -13.21 -8.65
C ARG A 170 -1.14 -13.19 -10.16
N ASP A 171 -1.62 -14.27 -10.77
CA ASP A 171 -1.81 -14.34 -12.22
C ASP A 171 -2.97 -13.45 -12.66
N ILE A 172 -4.07 -13.46 -11.91
CA ILE A 172 -5.23 -12.60 -12.16
C ILE A 172 -4.85 -11.12 -11.95
N LEU A 173 -4.12 -10.80 -10.89
CA LEU A 173 -3.66 -9.43 -10.65
C LEU A 173 -2.68 -8.98 -11.74
N ALA A 174 -1.76 -9.83 -12.16
CA ALA A 174 -0.83 -9.52 -13.25
C ALA A 174 -1.56 -9.17 -14.54
N GLU A 175 -2.63 -9.89 -14.86
CA GLU A 175 -3.44 -9.61 -16.05
C GLU A 175 -4.15 -8.25 -15.93
N LYS A 176 -4.76 -7.94 -14.79
CA LYS A 176 -5.38 -6.62 -14.55
C LYS A 176 -4.36 -5.48 -14.64
N VAL A 177 -3.15 -5.67 -14.11
CA VAL A 177 -2.06 -4.69 -14.19
C VAL A 177 -1.64 -4.45 -15.65
N ARG A 178 -1.53 -5.52 -16.47
CA ARG A 178 -1.24 -5.38 -17.91
C ARG A 178 -2.38 -4.69 -18.66
N GLN A 179 -3.63 -5.02 -18.36
CA GLN A 179 -4.80 -4.36 -18.94
C GLN A 179 -4.87 -2.87 -18.60
N ALA A 180 -4.38 -2.46 -17.44
CA ALA A 180 -4.21 -1.07 -17.06
C ALA A 180 -3.06 -0.35 -17.81
N GLY A 181 -2.29 -1.05 -18.66
CA GLY A 181 -1.24 -0.48 -19.51
C GLY A 181 0.18 -0.65 -18.98
N PHE A 182 0.38 -1.41 -17.91
CA PHE A 182 1.71 -1.69 -17.37
C PHE A 182 2.41 -2.85 -18.07
N THR A 183 3.74 -2.83 -18.03
CA THR A 183 4.65 -3.88 -18.52
C THR A 183 5.55 -4.38 -17.39
N ASP A 184 6.40 -5.37 -17.68
CA ASP A 184 7.44 -5.89 -16.79
C ASP A 184 6.91 -6.30 -15.39
N VAL A 185 5.72 -6.91 -15.35
CA VAL A 185 5.06 -7.33 -14.10
C VAL A 185 5.82 -8.49 -13.47
N ALA A 186 6.33 -8.28 -12.27
CA ALA A 186 7.08 -9.28 -11.51
C ALA A 186 6.60 -9.32 -10.05
N PHE A 187 6.60 -10.53 -9.47
CA PHE A 187 6.18 -10.77 -8.09
C PHE A 187 7.30 -11.40 -7.26
N ARG A 188 7.35 -11.04 -6.00
CA ARG A 188 8.19 -11.67 -4.99
C ARG A 188 7.43 -11.80 -3.68
N THR A 189 7.46 -12.96 -3.01
CA THR A 189 7.02 -13.07 -1.60
C THR A 189 8.04 -12.39 -0.72
N VAL A 190 7.59 -11.46 0.13
CA VAL A 190 8.47 -10.58 0.92
C VAL A 190 8.29 -10.73 2.41
N PHE A 191 7.14 -11.24 2.84
CA PHE A 191 6.82 -11.45 4.26
C PHE A 191 5.77 -12.55 4.40
N GLU A 192 5.65 -13.12 5.60
CA GLU A 192 4.53 -13.96 6.00
C GLU A 192 3.98 -13.47 7.33
N ILE A 193 2.66 -13.20 7.37
CA ILE A 193 1.97 -12.80 8.59
C ILE A 193 1.42 -14.06 9.24
N GLU A 194 1.92 -14.41 10.42
CA GLU A 194 1.33 -15.48 11.21
C GLU A 194 0.19 -14.95 12.10
N LYS A 195 -0.94 -15.65 12.10
CA LYS A 195 -2.07 -15.41 13.03
C LYS A 195 -2.44 -16.68 13.74
N ASP A 196 -2.72 -16.56 15.03
CA ASP A 196 -3.32 -17.65 15.82
C ASP A 196 -4.78 -17.83 15.36
N LYS A 197 -5.15 -19.08 15.08
CA LYS A 197 -6.49 -19.53 14.71
C LYS A 197 -6.90 -20.67 15.63
N PRO A 198 -8.21 -20.97 15.75
CA PRO A 198 -8.66 -22.09 16.58
C PRO A 198 -8.00 -23.43 16.24
N GLU A 199 -7.68 -23.64 14.96
CA GLU A 199 -7.01 -24.83 14.43
C GLU A 199 -5.47 -24.79 14.50
N GLY A 200 -4.86 -23.71 15.02
CA GLY A 200 -3.42 -23.51 15.12
C GLY A 200 -2.95 -22.27 14.38
N LYS A 201 -1.64 -22.09 14.30
CA LYS A 201 -1.04 -20.95 13.55
C LYS A 201 -1.27 -21.08 12.06
N ARG A 202 -1.64 -19.97 11.42
CA ARG A 202 -1.80 -19.86 9.99
C ARG A 202 -0.94 -18.73 9.44
N ALA A 203 -0.18 -19.04 8.39
CA ALA A 203 0.63 -18.06 7.66
C ALA A 203 -0.17 -17.47 6.48
N TYR A 204 -0.03 -16.16 6.30
CA TYR A 204 -0.59 -15.39 5.19
C TYR A 204 0.55 -14.69 4.46
N PRO A 205 0.94 -15.22 3.28
CA PRO A 205 2.02 -14.62 2.53
C PRO A 205 1.66 -13.22 2.03
N VAL A 206 2.65 -12.33 2.07
CA VAL A 206 2.60 -10.99 1.48
C VAL A 206 3.55 -10.96 0.29
N PHE A 207 3.03 -10.61 -0.87
CA PHE A 207 3.86 -10.37 -2.05
C PHE A 207 4.23 -8.88 -2.16
N LEU A 208 5.31 -8.60 -2.88
CA LEU A 208 5.53 -7.34 -3.58
C LEU A 208 5.42 -7.61 -5.07
N MET A 209 4.52 -6.94 -5.74
CA MET A 209 4.42 -6.83 -7.19
C MET A 209 5.07 -5.53 -7.62
N VAL A 210 5.92 -5.58 -8.64
CA VAL A 210 6.40 -4.39 -9.34
C VAL A 210 6.01 -4.46 -10.81
N ALA A 211 5.75 -3.29 -11.40
CA ALA A 211 5.43 -3.14 -12.81
C ALA A 211 5.95 -1.81 -13.33
N ARG A 212 6.00 -1.64 -14.64
CA ARG A 212 6.51 -0.45 -15.29
C ARG A 212 5.45 0.21 -16.15
N ARG A 213 5.34 1.52 -16.11
CA ARG A 213 4.65 2.29 -17.13
C ARG A 213 5.59 2.44 -18.34
N PRO A 214 5.21 2.01 -19.56
CA PRO A 214 6.02 2.21 -20.76
C PRO A 214 6.23 3.68 -21.14
#